data_5234981fd8cfac1dcb465f022415c4ac
#
_entry.id   5234981fd8cfac1dcb465f022415c4ac
#
_cell.length_a   1.000
_cell.length_b   1.000
_cell.length_c   1.000
_cell.angle_alpha   90.00
_cell.angle_beta   90.00
_cell.angle_gamma   90.00
#
_symmetry.space_group_name_H-M   'P 1'
#
loop_
_entity.id
_entity.type
_entity.pdbx_description
1 polymer ?
#
loop_
_entity_poly.entity_id
_entity_poly.type
_entity_poly.pdbx_seq_one_letter_code
_entity_poly.pdbx_strand_id
1 'polypeptide(L)'
;MKYDFTTIIDRKGKDAMALDAVGSQKGHVKKPTFPKEGFSIIPMWVADMNFATAPSVMDALNKRIAHPLFGYFYPSDDYYEAIMYWQKTRNNIHDLKKEYIGYENGVLGCLASAIHAFTKPGDKILFHSPTYVGFSTVLNDTDRVAELSPLVKDEEGVWRMDYQDMDKRIKDNNIRLAVLCSPHNPCGRVWEKEELEQAMNVFEENDVIVVSDEIWSDIVFKG
;
A
#
# COMPACT_ATOMS: atom_id res chain seq x y z
N MET A 1 20.05 -11.61 -18.37
CA MET A 1 20.56 -10.38 -17.74
C MET A 1 20.78 -10.69 -16.27
N LYS A 2 21.93 -10.33 -15.67
CA LYS A 2 22.22 -10.62 -14.26
C LYS A 2 21.85 -9.38 -13.44
N TYR A 3 20.97 -9.54 -12.48
CA TYR A 3 20.64 -8.48 -11.53
C TYR A 3 21.68 -8.40 -10.42
N ASP A 4 21.96 -7.19 -9.93
CA ASP A 4 22.89 -6.96 -8.83
C ASP A 4 22.11 -6.66 -7.54
N PHE A 5 22.13 -7.62 -6.63
CA PHE A 5 21.51 -7.50 -5.30
C PHE A 5 22.54 -7.42 -4.16
N THR A 6 23.82 -7.23 -4.50
CA THR A 6 24.94 -7.28 -3.54
C THR A 6 25.72 -5.97 -3.43
N THR A 7 25.72 -5.14 -4.48
CA THR A 7 26.41 -3.87 -4.45
C THR A 7 25.69 -2.89 -3.51
N ILE A 8 26.43 -2.34 -2.57
CA ILE A 8 25.94 -1.28 -1.69
C ILE A 8 26.07 0.05 -2.43
N ILE A 9 24.93 0.66 -2.73
CA ILE A 9 24.86 1.96 -3.41
C ILE A 9 24.71 3.05 -2.35
N ASP A 10 25.62 4.03 -2.34
CA ASP A 10 25.50 5.18 -1.45
C ASP A 10 24.36 6.09 -1.93
N ARG A 11 23.35 6.23 -1.08
CA ARG A 11 22.15 7.03 -1.31
C ARG A 11 22.12 8.33 -0.52
N LYS A 12 23.12 8.57 0.34
CA LYS A 12 23.18 9.77 1.16
C LYS A 12 23.35 11.02 0.30
N GLY A 13 22.57 12.04 0.55
CA GLY A 13 22.58 13.27 -0.25
C GLY A 13 22.05 13.09 -1.69
N LYS A 14 21.26 12.04 -1.92
CA LYS A 14 20.59 11.74 -3.20
C LYS A 14 19.07 11.79 -3.07
N ASP A 15 18.56 12.63 -2.18
CA ASP A 15 17.14 12.77 -1.86
C ASP A 15 16.48 11.46 -1.37
N ALA A 16 17.28 10.56 -0.81
CA ALA A 16 16.82 9.31 -0.26
C ALA A 16 16.14 9.55 1.10
N MET A 17 14.81 9.56 1.12
CA MET A 17 14.02 9.80 2.33
C MET A 17 14.46 8.93 3.51
N ALA A 18 14.76 7.67 3.27
CA ALA A 18 15.18 6.73 4.29
C ALA A 18 16.45 7.16 5.05
N LEU A 19 17.35 7.90 4.39
CA LEU A 19 18.63 8.35 4.94
C LEU A 19 18.62 9.85 5.27
N ASP A 20 18.18 10.67 4.33
CA ASP A 20 18.35 12.13 4.40
C ASP A 20 17.31 12.80 5.30
N ALA A 21 16.17 12.15 5.52
CA ALA A 21 15.12 12.68 6.40
C ALA A 21 15.30 12.29 7.88
N VAL A 22 16.20 11.35 8.22
CA VAL A 22 16.45 10.94 9.61
C VAL A 22 17.02 12.09 10.43
N GLY A 23 16.31 12.47 11.50
CA GLY A 23 16.69 13.58 12.36
C GLY A 23 16.46 14.97 11.77
N SER A 24 15.84 15.06 10.59
CA SER A 24 15.39 16.31 9.99
C SER A 24 13.94 16.64 10.41
N GLN A 25 13.54 17.92 10.22
CA GLN A 25 12.13 18.31 10.42
C GLN A 25 11.17 17.69 9.39
N LYS A 26 11.70 17.23 8.25
CA LYS A 26 10.92 16.60 7.17
C LYS A 26 10.62 15.12 7.44
N GLY A 27 11.42 14.48 8.28
CA GLY A 27 11.22 13.09 8.69
C GLY A 27 10.69 13.04 10.12
N HIS A 28 9.57 12.36 10.34
CA HIS A 28 9.02 12.15 11.68
C HIS A 28 9.85 11.20 12.55
N VAL A 29 11.03 10.80 12.06
CA VAL A 29 11.94 9.87 12.72
C VAL A 29 13.03 10.64 13.46
N LYS A 30 13.07 10.48 14.78
CA LYS A 30 14.13 11.06 15.62
C LYS A 30 15.49 10.49 15.19
N LYS A 31 16.51 11.32 15.24
CA LYS A 31 17.89 10.88 15.03
C LYS A 31 18.22 9.80 16.09
N PRO A 32 18.64 8.61 15.67
CA PRO A 32 19.05 7.58 16.62
C PRO A 32 20.27 8.07 17.42
N THR A 33 20.39 7.62 18.65
CA THR A 33 21.64 7.70 19.42
C THR A 33 22.73 7.00 18.63
N PHE A 34 23.95 7.52 18.71
CA PHE A 34 25.09 7.05 17.93
C PHE A 34 25.18 5.52 17.87
N PRO A 35 25.50 4.95 16.70
CA PRO A 35 25.76 3.53 16.61
C PRO A 35 26.93 3.14 17.51
N LYS A 36 26.95 1.88 17.93
CA LYS A 36 28.16 1.33 18.58
C LYS A 36 29.33 1.48 17.62
N GLU A 37 30.53 1.67 18.19
CA GLU A 37 31.78 1.72 17.42
C GLU A 37 31.87 0.50 16.49
N GLY A 38 32.16 0.73 15.22
CA GLY A 38 32.22 -0.31 14.18
C GLY A 38 30.90 -0.66 13.51
N PHE A 39 29.78 -0.05 13.91
CA PHE A 39 28.47 -0.26 13.28
C PHE A 39 28.01 0.98 12.50
N SER A 40 27.32 0.76 11.40
CA SER A 40 26.66 1.81 10.62
C SER A 40 25.19 1.97 11.04
N ILE A 41 24.61 3.15 10.74
CA ILE A 41 23.17 3.37 10.86
C ILE A 41 22.49 2.71 9.67
N ILE A 42 21.60 1.77 9.93
CA ILE A 42 20.79 1.09 8.91
C ILE A 42 19.34 1.57 9.04
N PRO A 43 18.81 2.35 8.09
CA PRO A 43 17.41 2.76 8.12
C PRO A 43 16.50 1.57 7.80
N MET A 44 15.44 1.40 8.61
CA MET A 44 14.46 0.31 8.45
C MET A 44 13.02 0.83 8.61
N TRP A 45 12.76 2.09 8.29
CA TRP A 45 11.47 2.77 8.53
C TRP A 45 10.72 3.16 7.26
N VAL A 46 11.40 3.21 6.14
CA VAL A 46 10.81 3.46 4.81
C VAL A 46 10.93 2.19 3.98
N ALA A 47 9.85 1.82 3.36
CA ALA A 47 9.77 0.64 2.51
C ALA A 47 10.27 0.96 1.09
N ASP A 48 11.54 1.23 0.95
CA ASP A 48 12.21 1.31 -0.34
C ASP A 48 13.40 0.34 -0.41
N MET A 49 13.79 -0.01 -1.63
CA MET A 49 14.83 -1.00 -1.84
C MET A 49 16.20 -0.34 -1.99
N ASN A 50 17.23 -0.99 -1.45
CA ASN A 50 18.63 -0.57 -1.61
C ASN A 50 19.34 -1.25 -2.78
N PHE A 51 18.62 -2.00 -3.60
CA PHE A 51 19.15 -2.65 -4.80
C PHE A 51 19.09 -1.71 -5.99
N ALA A 52 20.03 -1.92 -6.95
CA ALA A 52 19.94 -1.25 -8.23
C ALA A 52 18.62 -1.61 -8.94
N THR A 53 18.01 -0.62 -9.55
CA THR A 53 16.84 -0.83 -10.41
C THR A 53 17.19 -1.80 -11.54
N ALA A 54 16.23 -2.66 -11.90
CA ALA A 54 16.42 -3.62 -12.97
C ALA A 54 16.92 -2.94 -14.26
N PRO A 55 17.96 -3.48 -14.93
CA PRO A 55 18.53 -2.86 -16.14
C PRO A 55 17.51 -2.58 -17.23
N SER A 56 16.52 -3.46 -17.42
CA SER A 56 15.44 -3.26 -18.40
C SER A 56 14.60 -2.00 -18.13
N VAL A 57 14.40 -1.64 -16.86
CA VAL A 57 13.71 -0.40 -16.47
C VAL A 57 14.58 0.81 -16.83
N MET A 58 15.89 0.74 -16.52
CA MET A 58 16.83 1.82 -16.85
C MET A 58 16.92 2.03 -18.37
N ASP A 59 16.96 0.95 -19.15
CA ASP A 59 16.98 1.01 -20.62
C ASP A 59 15.71 1.65 -21.17
N ALA A 60 14.54 1.30 -20.64
CA ALA A 60 13.27 1.90 -21.05
C ALA A 60 13.21 3.40 -20.72
N LEU A 61 13.67 3.80 -19.53
CA LEU A 61 13.74 5.21 -19.13
C LEU A 61 14.70 6.00 -20.04
N ASN A 62 15.89 5.47 -20.31
CA ASN A 62 16.87 6.13 -21.19
C ASN A 62 16.32 6.29 -22.62
N LYS A 63 15.64 5.27 -23.15
CA LYS A 63 14.96 5.34 -24.44
C LYS A 63 13.89 6.43 -24.44
N ARG A 64 13.10 6.55 -23.36
CA ARG A 64 12.07 7.60 -23.26
C ARG A 64 12.67 9.00 -23.16
N ILE A 65 13.73 9.18 -22.37
CA ILE A 65 14.42 10.47 -22.17
C ILE A 65 15.11 10.92 -23.46
N ALA A 66 15.60 9.99 -24.29
CA ALA A 66 16.21 10.32 -25.59
C ALA A 66 15.24 11.05 -26.54
N HIS A 67 13.93 10.95 -26.32
CA HIS A 67 12.94 11.75 -27.03
C HIS A 67 12.62 13.01 -26.18
N PRO A 68 13.07 14.20 -26.58
CA PRO A 68 13.11 15.40 -25.71
C PRO A 68 11.77 16.10 -25.49
N LEU A 69 10.68 15.60 -26.05
CA LEU A 69 9.34 16.19 -25.90
C LEU A 69 8.52 15.44 -24.86
N PHE A 70 8.15 16.14 -23.78
CA PHE A 70 7.38 15.65 -22.65
C PHE A 70 6.04 16.42 -22.57
N GLY A 71 5.18 16.23 -23.57
CA GLY A 71 3.87 16.85 -23.61
C GLY A 71 2.78 15.98 -22.99
N TYR A 72 1.54 16.27 -23.30
CA TYR A 72 0.42 15.42 -22.95
C TYR A 72 0.57 14.04 -23.60
N PHE A 73 0.22 13.00 -22.86
CA PHE A 73 0.28 11.63 -23.34
C PHE A 73 -0.94 10.83 -22.87
N TYR A 74 -1.22 9.75 -23.58
CA TYR A 74 -2.13 8.71 -23.15
C TYR A 74 -1.33 7.48 -22.72
N PRO A 75 -1.77 6.73 -21.67
CA PRO A 75 -1.23 5.42 -21.41
C PRO A 75 -1.32 4.53 -22.64
N SER A 76 -0.20 3.92 -23.04
CA SER A 76 -0.15 3.03 -24.21
C SER A 76 -0.91 1.73 -23.97
N ASP A 77 -1.26 1.00 -25.03
CA ASP A 77 -1.84 -0.33 -24.88
C ASP A 77 -0.89 -1.28 -24.15
N ASP A 78 0.43 -1.18 -24.37
CA ASP A 78 1.46 -1.93 -23.67
C ASP A 78 1.35 -1.80 -22.14
N TYR A 79 0.95 -0.62 -21.63
CA TYR A 79 0.74 -0.40 -20.20
C TYR A 79 -0.37 -1.29 -19.64
N TYR A 80 -1.51 -1.31 -20.32
CA TYR A 80 -2.66 -2.13 -19.90
C TYR A 80 -2.39 -3.62 -20.08
N GLU A 81 -1.76 -3.99 -21.18
CA GLU A 81 -1.36 -5.38 -21.47
C GLU A 81 -0.38 -5.91 -20.42
N ALA A 82 0.59 -5.09 -20.00
CA ALA A 82 1.53 -5.48 -18.95
C ALA A 82 0.82 -5.73 -17.61
N ILE A 83 -0.15 -4.90 -17.23
CA ILE A 83 -0.96 -5.09 -16.01
C ILE A 83 -1.78 -6.37 -16.13
N MET A 84 -2.51 -6.57 -17.22
CA MET A 84 -3.31 -7.78 -17.44
C MET A 84 -2.45 -9.05 -17.47
N TYR A 85 -1.27 -8.99 -18.10
CA TYR A 85 -0.30 -10.08 -18.10
C TYR A 85 0.19 -10.41 -16.68
N TRP A 86 0.52 -9.39 -15.89
CA TRP A 86 0.97 -9.59 -14.51
C TRP A 86 -0.12 -10.25 -13.65
N GLN A 87 -1.32 -9.72 -13.69
CA GLN A 87 -2.46 -10.25 -12.94
C GLN A 87 -2.80 -11.69 -13.34
N LYS A 88 -2.75 -11.98 -14.64
CA LYS A 88 -2.97 -13.34 -15.16
C LYS A 88 -1.89 -14.32 -14.71
N THR A 89 -0.61 -13.94 -14.79
CA THR A 89 0.50 -14.86 -14.57
C THR A 89 0.91 -15.01 -13.11
N ARG A 90 0.67 -13.98 -12.31
CA ARG A 90 1.05 -13.95 -10.88
C ARG A 90 -0.12 -14.20 -9.95
N ASN A 91 -1.28 -13.66 -10.26
CA ASN A 91 -2.44 -13.68 -9.39
C ASN A 91 -3.59 -14.55 -9.92
N ASN A 92 -3.39 -15.25 -11.05
CA ASN A 92 -4.37 -16.14 -11.68
C ASN A 92 -5.71 -15.44 -12.03
N ILE A 93 -5.67 -14.12 -12.32
CA ILE A 93 -6.84 -13.33 -12.73
C ILE A 93 -6.90 -13.31 -14.25
N HIS A 94 -7.89 -13.98 -14.83
CA HIS A 94 -8.00 -14.21 -16.27
C HIS A 94 -9.00 -13.32 -17.00
N ASP A 95 -9.87 -12.66 -16.26
CA ASP A 95 -11.01 -11.88 -16.77
C ASP A 95 -10.83 -10.36 -16.62
N LEU A 96 -9.65 -9.91 -16.20
CA LEU A 96 -9.34 -8.48 -16.11
C LEU A 96 -9.36 -7.85 -17.51
N LYS A 97 -10.14 -6.78 -17.66
CA LYS A 97 -10.28 -6.02 -18.89
C LYS A 97 -9.66 -4.63 -18.75
N LYS A 98 -9.23 -4.05 -19.88
CA LYS A 98 -8.65 -2.70 -19.94
C LYS A 98 -9.56 -1.65 -19.28
N GLU A 99 -10.86 -1.74 -19.48
CA GLU A 99 -11.85 -0.82 -18.93
C GLU A 99 -11.97 -0.83 -17.40
N TYR A 100 -11.40 -1.86 -16.74
CA TYR A 100 -11.37 -1.98 -15.27
C TYR A 100 -10.06 -1.43 -14.68
N ILE A 101 -9.16 -0.93 -15.52
CA ILE A 101 -7.84 -0.43 -15.09
C ILE A 101 -7.84 1.08 -15.16
N GLY A 102 -7.81 1.73 -14.00
CA GLY A 102 -7.62 3.16 -13.86
C GLY A 102 -6.17 3.52 -13.57
N TYR A 103 -5.76 4.73 -13.92
CA TYR A 103 -4.47 5.30 -13.51
C TYR A 103 -4.71 6.31 -12.40
N GLU A 104 -3.96 6.13 -11.31
CA GLU A 104 -3.94 7.06 -10.19
C GLU A 104 -2.51 7.36 -9.73
N ASN A 105 -2.32 8.46 -9.04
CA ASN A 105 -1.01 8.85 -8.54
C ASN A 105 -0.67 8.12 -7.23
N GLY A 106 -0.43 6.81 -7.34
CA GLY A 106 -0.15 5.92 -6.22
C GLY A 106 -1.41 5.45 -5.48
N VAL A 107 -1.24 4.46 -4.60
CA VAL A 107 -2.35 3.82 -3.88
C VAL A 107 -3.11 4.80 -2.98
N LEU A 108 -2.41 5.74 -2.33
CA LEU A 108 -3.08 6.74 -1.50
C LEU A 108 -3.91 7.74 -2.35
N GLY A 109 -3.47 8.04 -3.58
CA GLY A 109 -4.27 8.79 -4.55
C GLY A 109 -5.54 8.03 -4.94
N CYS A 110 -5.43 6.74 -5.22
CA CYS A 110 -6.58 5.89 -5.50
C CYS A 110 -7.57 5.85 -4.32
N LEU A 111 -7.07 5.71 -3.10
CA LEU A 111 -7.90 5.76 -1.89
C LEU A 111 -8.63 7.11 -1.76
N ALA A 112 -7.94 8.22 -1.99
CA ALA A 112 -8.56 9.55 -1.95
C ALA A 112 -9.67 9.68 -2.99
N SER A 113 -9.45 9.20 -4.22
CA SER A 113 -10.46 9.17 -5.29
C SER A 113 -11.69 8.34 -4.90
N ALA A 114 -11.48 7.15 -4.34
CA ALA A 114 -12.57 6.29 -3.86
C ALA A 114 -13.36 6.97 -2.70
N ILE A 115 -12.66 7.57 -1.76
CA ILE A 115 -13.25 8.32 -0.65
C ILE A 115 -14.15 9.45 -1.18
N HIS A 116 -13.67 10.23 -2.14
CA HIS A 116 -14.47 11.32 -2.72
C HIS A 116 -15.66 10.81 -3.52
N ALA A 117 -15.53 9.67 -4.20
CA ALA A 117 -16.61 9.11 -5.00
C ALA A 117 -17.76 8.54 -4.16
N PHE A 118 -17.44 7.91 -3.02
CA PHE A 118 -18.40 7.08 -2.27
C PHE A 118 -18.80 7.65 -0.90
N THR A 119 -18.16 8.72 -0.45
CA THR A 119 -18.42 9.31 0.88
C THR A 119 -18.48 10.82 0.83
N LYS A 120 -18.95 11.43 1.93
CA LYS A 120 -19.03 12.88 2.13
C LYS A 120 -18.12 13.32 3.28
N PRO A 121 -17.71 14.60 3.36
CA PRO A 121 -17.01 15.14 4.53
C PRO A 121 -17.75 14.81 5.83
N GLY A 122 -17.01 14.35 6.83
CA GLY A 122 -17.53 13.89 8.11
C GLY A 122 -17.95 12.42 8.18
N ASP A 123 -18.06 11.73 7.04
CA ASP A 123 -18.37 10.29 7.03
C ASP A 123 -17.24 9.49 7.68
N LYS A 124 -17.62 8.40 8.33
CA LYS A 124 -16.69 7.44 8.92
C LYS A 124 -16.34 6.35 7.93
N ILE A 125 -15.08 5.97 7.90
CA ILE A 125 -14.54 4.90 7.06
C ILE A 125 -13.91 3.85 7.97
N LEU A 126 -14.23 2.56 7.76
CA LEU A 126 -13.71 1.47 8.57
C LEU A 126 -12.30 1.10 8.17
N PHE A 127 -11.44 0.98 9.17
CA PHE A 127 -10.09 0.43 9.07
C PHE A 127 -9.83 -0.56 10.21
N HIS A 128 -8.92 -1.48 10.00
CA HIS A 128 -8.38 -2.29 11.11
C HIS A 128 -7.27 -1.52 11.83
N SER A 129 -7.14 -1.69 13.13
CA SER A 129 -6.02 -1.11 13.88
C SER A 129 -5.16 -2.19 14.55
N PRO A 130 -3.80 -2.04 14.60
CA PRO A 130 -3.04 -0.92 14.02
C PRO A 130 -3.13 -0.88 12.49
N THR A 131 -2.95 0.30 11.89
CA THR A 131 -3.06 0.50 10.44
C THR A 131 -1.89 1.32 9.89
N TYR A 132 -1.78 1.39 8.57
CA TYR A 132 -0.77 2.22 7.91
C TYR A 132 -1.07 3.71 8.11
N VAL A 133 -0.04 4.45 8.54
CA VAL A 133 -0.17 5.89 8.86
C VAL A 133 -0.63 6.74 7.66
N GLY A 134 -0.32 6.32 6.43
CA GLY A 134 -0.74 7.00 5.22
C GLY A 134 -2.26 7.08 5.06
N PHE A 135 -3.01 6.12 5.57
CA PHE A 135 -4.47 6.16 5.55
C PHE A 135 -5.01 7.31 6.42
N SER A 136 -4.44 7.51 7.60
CA SER A 136 -4.82 8.64 8.48
C SER A 136 -4.57 9.99 7.82
N THR A 137 -3.48 10.12 7.06
CA THR A 137 -3.18 11.34 6.30
C THR A 137 -4.26 11.60 5.26
N VAL A 138 -4.60 10.60 4.44
CA VAL A 138 -5.65 10.73 3.42
C VAL A 138 -7.00 11.13 4.03
N LEU A 139 -7.36 10.53 5.17
CA LEU A 139 -8.62 10.87 5.85
C LEU A 139 -8.64 12.31 6.32
N ASN A 140 -7.56 12.78 6.94
CA ASN A 140 -7.44 14.14 7.39
C ASN A 140 -7.53 15.14 6.23
N ASP A 141 -6.84 14.84 5.11
CA ASP A 141 -6.81 15.70 3.92
C ASP A 141 -8.15 15.72 3.18
N THR A 142 -9.00 14.74 3.44
CA THR A 142 -10.32 14.61 2.80
C THR A 142 -11.48 14.89 3.75
N ASP A 143 -11.23 15.36 4.98
CA ASP A 143 -12.24 15.62 6.01
C ASP A 143 -13.11 14.38 6.35
N ARG A 144 -12.53 13.18 6.36
CA ARG A 144 -13.20 11.95 6.80
C ARG A 144 -12.66 11.49 8.14
N VAL A 145 -13.40 10.61 8.78
CA VAL A 145 -13.08 10.12 10.13
C VAL A 145 -12.76 8.63 10.07
N ALA A 146 -11.65 8.24 10.70
CA ALA A 146 -11.35 6.81 10.85
C ALA A 146 -12.25 6.20 11.92
N GLU A 147 -12.95 5.11 11.56
CA GLU A 147 -13.53 4.20 12.53
C GLU A 147 -12.65 2.95 12.58
N LEU A 148 -12.05 2.70 13.74
CA LEU A 148 -11.03 1.67 13.89
C LEU A 148 -11.61 0.40 14.51
N SER A 149 -11.62 -0.71 13.78
CA SER A 149 -11.87 -2.03 14.33
C SER A 149 -10.55 -2.66 14.76
N PRO A 150 -10.30 -2.85 16.07
CA PRO A 150 -9.04 -3.40 16.55
C PRO A 150 -8.85 -4.85 16.11
N LEU A 151 -7.67 -5.16 15.58
CA LEU A 151 -7.25 -6.54 15.42
C LEU A 151 -7.00 -7.16 16.79
N VAL A 152 -7.37 -8.40 16.96
CA VAL A 152 -7.16 -9.19 18.17
C VAL A 152 -6.07 -10.24 17.94
N LYS A 153 -5.39 -10.65 19.00
CA LYS A 153 -4.46 -11.79 18.92
C LYS A 153 -5.14 -13.04 19.42
N ASP A 154 -5.01 -14.12 18.66
CA ASP A 154 -5.42 -15.44 19.10
C ASP A 154 -4.44 -16.02 20.15
N GLU A 155 -4.69 -17.24 20.60
CA GLU A 155 -3.88 -17.94 21.63
C GLU A 155 -2.42 -18.15 21.18
N GLU A 156 -2.17 -18.19 19.87
CA GLU A 156 -0.85 -18.34 19.28
C GLU A 156 -0.16 -17.00 19.05
N GLY A 157 -0.83 -15.89 19.37
CA GLY A 157 -0.33 -14.51 19.17
C GLY A 157 -0.46 -14.00 17.74
N VAL A 158 -1.22 -14.69 16.89
CA VAL A 158 -1.49 -14.29 15.51
C VAL A 158 -2.59 -13.23 15.48
N TRP A 159 -2.40 -12.17 14.71
CA TRP A 159 -3.40 -11.14 14.52
C TRP A 159 -4.60 -11.65 13.72
N ARG A 160 -5.81 -11.39 14.22
CA ARG A 160 -7.10 -11.77 13.60
C ARG A 160 -8.03 -10.57 13.52
N MET A 161 -8.93 -10.58 12.54
CA MET A 161 -10.04 -9.63 12.46
C MET A 161 -11.14 -10.01 13.46
N ASP A 162 -11.73 -9.01 14.10
CA ASP A 162 -12.92 -9.18 14.94
C ASP A 162 -14.17 -8.84 14.12
N TYR A 163 -14.76 -9.86 13.50
CA TYR A 163 -15.92 -9.70 12.62
C TYR A 163 -17.16 -9.16 13.32
N GLN A 164 -17.31 -9.45 14.61
CA GLN A 164 -18.44 -8.93 15.41
C GLN A 164 -18.25 -7.45 15.70
N ASP A 165 -17.04 -7.02 16.03
CA ASP A 165 -16.71 -5.61 16.20
C ASP A 165 -16.86 -4.84 14.88
N MET A 166 -16.41 -5.42 13.75
CA MET A 166 -16.61 -4.84 12.42
C MET A 166 -18.09 -4.58 12.14
N ASP A 167 -18.92 -5.61 12.24
CA ASP A 167 -20.36 -5.53 12.00
C ASP A 167 -21.03 -4.48 12.89
N LYS A 168 -20.73 -4.51 14.18
CA LYS A 168 -21.25 -3.54 15.14
C LYS A 168 -20.89 -2.11 14.78
N ARG A 169 -19.59 -1.85 14.46
CA ARG A 169 -19.13 -0.49 14.11
C ARG A 169 -19.75 0.02 12.82
N ILE A 170 -19.89 -0.85 11.84
CA ILE A 170 -20.53 -0.50 10.57
C ILE A 170 -21.98 -0.07 10.81
N LYS A 171 -22.75 -0.82 11.58
CA LYS A 171 -24.15 -0.53 11.90
C LYS A 171 -24.30 0.72 12.75
N ASP A 172 -23.55 0.81 13.85
CA ASP A 172 -23.62 1.92 14.80
C ASP A 172 -23.24 3.27 14.17
N ASN A 173 -22.39 3.28 13.15
CA ASN A 173 -21.89 4.48 12.52
C ASN A 173 -22.36 4.67 11.07
N ASN A 174 -23.23 3.78 10.57
CA ASN A 174 -23.74 3.81 9.19
C ASN A 174 -22.61 3.92 8.14
N ILE A 175 -21.57 3.07 8.29
CA ILE A 175 -20.37 3.09 7.44
C ILE A 175 -20.70 2.49 6.07
N ARG A 176 -20.23 3.19 5.01
CA ARG A 176 -20.48 2.80 3.62
C ARG A 176 -19.19 2.47 2.87
N LEU A 177 -18.03 2.73 3.46
CA LEU A 177 -16.72 2.45 2.87
C LEU A 177 -15.79 1.86 3.92
N ALA A 178 -15.10 0.79 3.56
CA ALA A 178 -14.05 0.18 4.37
C ALA A 178 -12.75 0.03 3.55
N VAL A 179 -11.61 0.03 4.23
CA VAL A 179 -10.31 -0.28 3.64
C VAL A 179 -9.80 -1.58 4.23
N LEU A 180 -9.61 -2.57 3.36
CA LEU A 180 -9.01 -3.86 3.67
C LEU A 180 -7.58 -3.89 3.14
N CYS A 181 -6.59 -4.00 4.02
CA CYS A 181 -5.18 -4.08 3.66
C CYS A 181 -4.69 -5.53 3.73
N SER A 182 -4.18 -6.07 2.60
CA SER A 182 -3.65 -7.43 2.52
C SER A 182 -2.53 -7.52 1.46
N PRO A 183 -1.28 -7.83 1.83
CA PRO A 183 -0.74 -8.02 3.19
C PRO A 183 -0.89 -6.80 4.09
N HIS A 184 -1.23 -7.05 5.34
CA HIS A 184 -1.59 -5.99 6.28
C HIS A 184 -0.36 -5.30 6.90
N ASN A 185 -0.25 -4.01 6.69
CA ASN A 185 0.75 -3.16 7.31
C ASN A 185 0.12 -2.42 8.53
N PRO A 186 0.69 -2.50 9.75
CA PRO A 186 2.05 -2.96 10.09
C PRO A 186 2.16 -4.40 10.63
N CYS A 187 1.07 -5.15 10.72
CA CYS A 187 1.09 -6.47 11.38
C CYS A 187 1.76 -7.58 10.56
N GLY A 188 2.02 -7.37 9.28
CA GLY A 188 2.64 -8.36 8.39
C GLY A 188 1.75 -9.57 8.10
N ARG A 189 0.43 -9.45 8.31
CA ARG A 189 -0.50 -10.55 8.02
C ARG A 189 -0.84 -10.60 6.55
N VAL A 190 -0.73 -11.78 5.96
CA VAL A 190 -1.46 -12.16 4.75
C VAL A 190 -2.69 -12.91 5.23
N TRP A 191 -3.86 -12.34 4.95
CA TRP A 191 -5.12 -12.94 5.40
C TRP A 191 -5.37 -14.24 4.64
N GLU A 192 -5.82 -15.27 5.37
CA GLU A 192 -6.23 -16.52 4.79
C GLU A 192 -7.55 -16.36 4.04
N LYS A 193 -7.84 -17.27 3.12
CA LYS A 193 -9.05 -17.21 2.28
C LYS A 193 -10.32 -17.15 3.13
N GLU A 194 -10.38 -17.96 4.16
CA GLU A 194 -11.51 -18.06 5.08
C GLU A 194 -11.69 -16.78 5.90
N GLU A 195 -10.58 -16.10 6.25
CA GLU A 195 -10.62 -14.80 6.94
C GLU A 195 -11.17 -13.72 6.01
N LEU A 196 -10.73 -13.71 4.75
CA LEU A 196 -11.25 -12.79 3.74
C LEU A 196 -12.73 -13.03 3.43
N GLU A 197 -13.15 -14.28 3.30
CA GLU A 197 -14.55 -14.63 3.06
C GLU A 197 -15.45 -14.14 4.21
N GLN A 198 -15.03 -14.31 5.46
CA GLN A 198 -15.78 -13.80 6.61
C GLN A 198 -15.85 -12.27 6.62
N ALA A 199 -14.73 -11.59 6.34
CA ALA A 199 -14.73 -10.13 6.26
C ALA A 199 -15.65 -9.62 5.14
N MET A 200 -15.59 -10.25 3.96
CA MET A 200 -16.43 -9.87 2.83
C MET A 200 -17.93 -10.13 3.10
N ASN A 201 -18.28 -11.19 3.80
CA ASN A 201 -19.66 -11.43 4.23
C ASN A 201 -20.18 -10.29 5.14
N VAL A 202 -19.38 -9.84 6.10
CA VAL A 202 -19.74 -8.69 6.96
C VAL A 202 -19.96 -7.43 6.12
N PHE A 203 -19.11 -7.17 5.13
CA PHE A 203 -19.25 -6.01 4.27
C PHE A 203 -20.46 -6.10 3.35
N GLU A 204 -20.72 -7.26 2.76
CA GLU A 204 -21.87 -7.51 1.88
C GLU A 204 -23.19 -7.39 2.64
N GLU A 205 -23.32 -8.00 3.82
CA GLU A 205 -24.52 -7.93 4.67
C GLU A 205 -24.87 -6.48 5.07
N ASN A 206 -23.90 -5.58 5.09
CA ASN A 206 -24.07 -4.19 5.45
C ASN A 206 -24.00 -3.21 4.26
N ASP A 207 -23.94 -3.70 3.02
CA ASP A 207 -23.83 -2.88 1.80
C ASP A 207 -22.66 -1.88 1.85
N VAL A 208 -21.47 -2.37 2.27
CA VAL A 208 -20.25 -1.60 2.40
C VAL A 208 -19.36 -1.79 1.18
N ILE A 209 -18.91 -0.70 0.59
CA ILE A 209 -17.91 -0.71 -0.49
C ILE A 209 -16.54 -0.97 0.13
N VAL A 210 -15.77 -1.89 -0.46
CA VAL A 210 -14.43 -2.24 0.03
C VAL A 210 -13.36 -1.73 -0.94
N VAL A 211 -12.42 -0.97 -0.42
CA VAL A 211 -11.15 -0.66 -1.10
C VAL A 211 -10.11 -1.65 -0.60
N SER A 212 -9.65 -2.55 -1.47
CA SER A 212 -8.59 -3.50 -1.15
C SER A 212 -7.22 -2.88 -1.46
N ASP A 213 -6.41 -2.64 -0.43
CA ASP A 213 -5.01 -2.23 -0.58
C ASP A 213 -4.12 -3.47 -0.61
N GLU A 214 -3.60 -3.77 -1.78
CA GLU A 214 -2.78 -4.95 -2.05
C GLU A 214 -1.35 -4.58 -2.47
N ILE A 215 -0.85 -3.44 -2.08
CA ILE A 215 0.46 -2.90 -2.50
C ILE A 215 1.62 -3.87 -2.22
N TRP A 216 1.49 -4.73 -1.23
CA TRP A 216 2.49 -5.71 -0.84
C TRP A 216 2.27 -7.12 -1.41
N SER A 217 1.25 -7.35 -2.24
CA SER A 217 0.84 -8.69 -2.70
C SER A 217 1.91 -9.48 -3.43
N ASP A 218 2.86 -8.80 -4.07
CA ASP A 218 3.97 -9.44 -4.80
C ASP A 218 5.17 -9.79 -3.90
N ILE A 219 5.18 -9.38 -2.63
CA ILE A 219 6.28 -9.57 -1.68
C ILE A 219 5.79 -10.39 -0.47
N VAL A 220 5.46 -11.64 -0.73
CA VAL A 220 4.98 -12.58 0.29
C VAL A 220 5.99 -13.71 0.44
N PHE A 221 6.37 -14.02 1.68
CA PHE A 221 7.20 -15.18 1.97
C PHE A 221 6.39 -16.46 1.76
N LYS A 222 7.08 -17.51 1.28
CA LYS A 222 6.47 -18.84 1.27
C LYS A 222 6.31 -19.30 2.72
N GLY A 223 5.11 -19.60 3.12
CA GLY A 223 4.76 -20.25 4.37
C GLY A 223 4.91 -21.76 4.28
#